data_ddeb8a2c20ecaab053d3ee81015ce945
#
_entry.id   ddeb8a2c20ecaab053d3ee81015ce945
#
_cell.length_a   1.000
_cell.length_b   1.000
_cell.length_c   1.000
_cell.angle_alpha   90.00
_cell.angle_beta   90.00
_cell.angle_gamma   90.00
#
_symmetry.space_group_name_H-M   'P 1'
#
loop_
_entity.id
_entity.type
_entity.pdbx_description
1 polymer ?
#
loop_
_entity_poly.entity_id
_entity_poly.type
_entity_poly.pdbx_seq_one_letter_code
_entity_poly.pdbx_strand_id
1 'polypeptide(L)' 'TLIGAITNIVNSLLALAAVIAVIFVIIGGVRYITAQGDEDAVAAAKNTVIYAVIGVVVIALSAVIINYIIVAIP' A
#
# COMPACT_ATOMS: atom_id res chain seq x y z
N THR A 1 -9.25 0.85 26.45
CA THR A 1 -7.91 0.40 26.86
C THR A 1 -6.83 1.04 26.02
N LEU A 2 -5.62 1.13 26.54
CA LEU A 2 -4.49 1.66 25.78
C LEU A 2 -4.23 0.86 24.49
N ILE A 3 -4.28 -0.46 24.58
CA ILE A 3 -4.10 -1.36 23.42
C ILE A 3 -5.21 -1.11 22.40
N GLY A 4 -6.45 -0.94 22.82
CA GLY A 4 -7.56 -0.64 21.92
C GLY A 4 -7.38 0.70 21.20
N ALA A 5 -6.91 1.73 21.90
CA ALA A 5 -6.63 3.03 21.30
C ALA A 5 -5.50 2.95 20.27
N ILE A 6 -4.42 2.25 20.60
CA ILE A 6 -3.29 2.03 19.67
C ILE A 6 -3.75 1.25 18.44
N THR A 7 -4.55 0.21 18.64
CA THR A 7 -5.09 -0.59 17.54
C THR A 7 -5.92 0.25 16.59
N ASN A 8 -6.78 1.12 17.09
CA ASN A 8 -7.59 2.00 16.27
C ASN A 8 -6.73 2.97 15.46
N ILE A 9 -5.69 3.54 16.07
CA ILE A 9 -4.75 4.44 15.38
C ILE A 9 -4.02 3.69 14.28
N VAL A 10 -3.49 2.51 14.56
CA VAL A 10 -2.77 1.69 13.59
C VAL A 10 -3.67 1.29 12.43
N ASN A 11 -4.90 0.84 12.71
CA ASN A 11 -5.85 0.47 11.65
C ASN A 11 -6.20 1.66 10.76
N SER A 12 -6.36 2.86 11.35
CA SER A 12 -6.61 4.08 10.58
C SER A 12 -5.42 4.43 9.68
N LEU A 13 -4.20 4.30 10.18
CA LEU A 13 -2.98 4.54 9.39
C LEU A 13 -2.84 3.52 8.26
N LEU A 14 -3.14 2.26 8.52
CA LEU A 14 -3.10 1.21 7.49
C LEU A 14 -4.14 1.47 6.40
N ALA A 15 -5.36 1.87 6.77
CA ALA A 15 -6.40 2.21 5.80
C ALA A 15 -5.99 3.40 4.93
N LEU A 16 -5.42 4.43 5.54
CA LEU A 16 -4.93 5.60 4.81
C LEU A 16 -3.80 5.22 3.85
N ALA A 17 -2.84 4.41 4.31
CA ALA A 17 -1.74 3.94 3.49
C ALA A 17 -2.23 3.09 2.32
N ALA A 18 -3.24 2.25 2.53
CA ALA A 18 -3.84 1.43 1.48
C ALA A 18 -4.50 2.29 0.40
N VAL A 19 -5.24 3.33 0.79
CA VAL A 19 -5.85 4.28 -0.15
C VAL A 19 -4.79 4.99 -0.98
N ILE A 20 -3.75 5.48 -0.35
CA ILE A 20 -2.63 6.15 -1.04
C ILE A 20 -1.97 5.18 -2.03
N ALA A 21 -1.71 3.94 -1.62
CA ALA A 21 -1.12 2.93 -2.49
C ALA A 21 -1.98 2.65 -3.72
N VAL A 22 -3.29 2.54 -3.55
CA VAL A 22 -4.23 2.34 -4.67
C VAL A 22 -4.20 3.52 -5.63
N ILE A 23 -4.16 4.74 -5.12
CA ILE A 23 -4.05 5.95 -5.95
C ILE A 23 -2.77 5.89 -6.79
N PHE A 24 -1.63 5.51 -6.22
CA PHE A 24 -0.39 5.37 -6.98
C PHE A 24 -0.45 4.28 -8.04
N VAL A 25 -1.12 3.16 -7.76
CA VAL A 25 -1.34 2.11 -8.76
C VAL A 25 -2.16 2.66 -9.93
N ILE A 26 -3.21 3.40 -9.65
CA ILE A 26 -4.06 3.99 -10.69
C ILE A 26 -3.25 4.98 -11.54
N ILE A 27 -2.50 5.86 -10.92
CA ILE A 27 -1.65 6.84 -11.63
C ILE A 27 -0.62 6.13 -12.49
N GLY A 28 0.06 5.13 -11.94
CA GLY A 28 1.04 4.33 -12.67
C GLY A 28 0.44 3.60 -13.86
N GLY A 29 -0.74 3.02 -13.68
CA GLY A 29 -1.47 2.33 -14.74
C GLY A 29 -1.88 3.27 -15.88
N VAL A 30 -2.39 4.45 -15.55
CA VAL A 30 -2.75 5.47 -16.55
C VAL A 30 -1.51 5.93 -17.31
N ARG A 31 -0.41 6.20 -16.62
CA ARG A 31 0.86 6.58 -17.26
C ARG A 31 1.37 5.49 -18.19
N TYR A 32 1.26 4.23 -17.78
CA TYR A 32 1.67 3.10 -18.59
C TYR A 32 0.88 3.05 -19.91
N ILE A 33 -0.44 3.23 -19.83
CA ILE A 33 -1.32 3.19 -21.01
C ILE A 33 -1.02 4.36 -21.94
N THR A 34 -0.78 5.54 -21.39
CA THR A 34 -0.57 6.76 -22.18
C THR A 34 0.86 6.94 -22.68
N ALA A 35 1.78 6.14 -22.21
CA ALA A 35 3.20 6.24 -22.62
C ALA A 35 3.46 5.85 -24.07
N GLN A 36 2.64 5.03 -24.68
CA GLN A 36 2.56 4.71 -26.11
C GLN A 36 3.90 4.67 -26.86
N GLY A 37 4.79 3.76 -26.45
CA GLY A 37 6.06 3.55 -27.15
C GLY A 37 7.22 4.44 -26.70
N ASP A 38 7.01 5.36 -25.78
CA ASP A 38 8.10 6.05 -25.11
C ASP A 38 8.69 5.13 -24.05
N GLU A 39 9.86 4.55 -24.32
CA GLU A 39 10.50 3.57 -23.44
C GLU A 39 10.78 4.11 -22.04
N ASP A 40 11.21 5.37 -21.94
CA ASP A 40 11.50 5.99 -20.65
C ASP A 40 10.22 6.19 -19.81
N ALA A 41 9.14 6.64 -20.46
CA ALA A 41 7.85 6.82 -19.81
C ALA A 41 7.24 5.47 -19.39
N VAL A 42 7.36 4.45 -20.24
CA VAL A 42 6.90 3.09 -19.91
C VAL A 42 7.66 2.53 -18.73
N ALA A 43 9.00 2.68 -18.70
CA ALA A 43 9.82 2.21 -17.60
C ALA A 43 9.47 2.93 -16.28
N ALA A 44 9.27 4.23 -16.32
CA ALA A 44 8.89 5.02 -15.15
C ALA A 44 7.51 4.61 -14.62
N ALA A 45 6.53 4.43 -15.50
CA ALA A 45 5.19 4.00 -15.13
C ALA A 45 5.20 2.58 -14.54
N LYS A 46 5.96 1.67 -15.15
CA LYS A 46 6.12 0.30 -14.66
C LYS A 46 6.73 0.29 -13.26
N ASN A 47 7.77 1.07 -13.02
CA ASN A 47 8.40 1.19 -11.71
C ASN A 47 7.43 1.73 -10.65
N THR A 48 6.63 2.73 -11.00
CA THR A 48 5.60 3.27 -10.11
C THR A 48 4.61 2.19 -9.69
N VAL A 49 4.12 1.39 -10.62
CA VAL A 49 3.19 0.29 -10.34
C VAL A 49 3.85 -0.77 -9.47
N ILE A 50 5.09 -1.16 -9.79
CA ILE A 50 5.82 -2.17 -9.02
C ILE A 50 6.02 -1.71 -7.58
N TYR A 51 6.47 -0.48 -7.36
CA TYR A 51 6.67 0.04 -6.00
C TYR A 51 5.35 0.16 -5.24
N ALA A 52 4.28 0.56 -5.91
CA ALA A 52 2.96 0.63 -5.30
C ALA A 52 2.45 -0.76 -4.88
N VAL A 53 2.65 -1.77 -5.72
CA VAL A 53 2.26 -3.16 -5.39
C VAL A 53 3.09 -3.69 -4.22
N ILE A 54 4.39 -3.43 -4.20
CA ILE A 54 5.25 -3.80 -3.07
C ILE A 54 4.74 -3.13 -1.79
N GLY A 55 4.39 -1.86 -1.85
CA GLY A 55 3.82 -1.14 -0.72
C GLY A 55 2.52 -1.76 -0.22
N VAL A 56 1.62 -2.15 -1.11
CA VAL A 56 0.38 -2.85 -0.77
C VAL A 56 0.67 -4.17 -0.07
N VAL A 57 1.62 -4.95 -0.58
CA VAL A 57 2.01 -6.23 0.05
C VAL A 57 2.56 -6.00 1.45
N VAL A 58 3.43 -5.00 1.64
CA VAL A 58 3.98 -4.66 2.95
C VAL A 58 2.86 -4.25 3.92
N ILE A 59 1.92 -3.44 3.48
CA ILE A 59 0.78 -3.01 4.28
C ILE A 59 -0.08 -4.22 4.70
N ALA A 60 -0.36 -5.11 3.77
CA ALA A 60 -1.15 -6.31 4.03
C ALA A 60 -0.46 -7.22 5.05
N LEU A 61 0.85 -7.46 4.89
CA LEU A 61 1.64 -8.24 5.83
C LEU A 61 1.68 -7.59 7.21
N SER A 62 1.84 -6.28 7.26
CA SER A 62 1.84 -5.52 8.52
C SER A 62 0.51 -5.66 9.25
N ALA A 63 -0.60 -5.59 8.53
CA ALA A 63 -1.94 -5.75 9.11
C ALA A 63 -2.11 -7.15 9.72
N VAL A 64 -1.66 -8.20 9.02
CA VAL A 64 -1.73 -9.58 9.51
C VAL A 64 -0.88 -9.75 10.77
N ILE A 65 0.35 -9.23 10.76
CA ILE A 65 1.27 -9.33 11.90
C ILE A 65 0.69 -8.61 13.12
N ILE A 66 0.17 -7.41 12.96
CA ILE A 66 -0.41 -6.63 14.04
C ILE A 66 -1.62 -7.35 14.64
N ASN A 67 -2.52 -7.86 13.82
CA ASN A 67 -3.69 -8.58 14.27
C ASN A 67 -3.29 -9.86 15.02
N TYR A 68 -2.27 -10.57 14.55
CA TYR A 68 -1.75 -11.75 15.21
C TYR A 68 -1.20 -11.43 16.61
N ILE A 69 -0.41 -10.37 16.72
CA ILE A 69 0.18 -9.92 17.98
C ILE A 69 -0.92 -9.54 18.98
N ILE A 70 -1.92 -8.80 18.54
CA ILE A 70 -3.03 -8.36 19.40
C ILE A 70 -3.81 -9.55 19.95
N VAL A 71 -4.08 -10.55 19.11
CA VAL A 71 -4.79 -11.76 19.54
C VAL A 71 -3.94 -12.61 20.49
N ALA A 72 -2.61 -12.63 20.30
CA ALA A 72 -1.69 -13.41 21.12
C ALA A 72 -1.43 -12.78 22.50
N ILE A 73 -1.64 -11.48 22.67
CA ILE A 73 -1.45 -10.80 23.96
C ILE A 73 -2.69 -11.04 24.84
N PRO A 74 -2.50 -11.60 26.05
CA PRO A 74 -3.61 -11.86 26.96
C PRO A 74 -4.25 -10.59 27.50
#